data_1cdadf47f38c2578d9825ac9c20f5db6
#
_entry.id   1cdadf47f38c2578d9825ac9c20f5db6
#
_cell.length_a   1.000
_cell.length_b   1.000
_cell.length_c   1.000
_cell.angle_alpha   90.00
_cell.angle_beta   90.00
_cell.angle_gamma   90.00
#
_symmetry.space_group_name_H-M   'P 1'
#
loop_
_entity.id
_entity.type
_entity.pdbx_description
1 polymer ?
#
loop_
_entity_poly.entity_id
_entity_poly.type
_entity_poly.pdbx_seq_one_letter_code
_entity_poly.pdbx_strand_id
1 'polypeptide(L)'
;MSVDPVDARQDLDLVKRAERVARRNSIDNGAFYLVWGIAIVVGLSLFDLFTNWVAIVLWMVIAFAATVWTVLDARRYPVQPRRFFNHFIWWGFYYAAILIGGVLLFPSRPPFLFTAIGVLSAAPILIIGVRQWLRAREA
;
A
#
# COMPACT_ATOMS: atom_id res chain seq x y z
N MET A 1 42.09 -10.85 -23.35
CA MET A 1 40.67 -10.65 -23.76
C MET A 1 40.39 -9.16 -23.75
N SER A 2 40.34 -8.51 -24.89
CA SER A 2 39.91 -7.12 -24.98
C SER A 2 38.39 -7.11 -25.10
N VAL A 3 37.68 -6.60 -24.07
CA VAL A 3 36.26 -6.36 -24.17
C VAL A 3 36.06 -5.24 -25.18
N ASP A 4 35.27 -5.51 -26.22
CA ASP A 4 34.97 -4.54 -27.26
C ASP A 4 34.26 -3.35 -26.63
N PRO A 5 34.72 -2.10 -26.80
CA PRO A 5 34.09 -0.91 -26.19
C PRO A 5 32.63 -0.69 -26.64
N VAL A 6 32.21 -1.33 -27.73
CA VAL A 6 30.83 -1.32 -28.21
C VAL A 6 29.93 -2.19 -27.31
N ASP A 7 30.39 -3.38 -26.92
CA ASP A 7 29.67 -4.29 -26.04
C ASP A 7 29.53 -3.69 -24.64
N ALA A 8 30.59 -3.06 -24.13
CA ALA A 8 30.53 -2.38 -22.82
C ALA A 8 29.52 -1.23 -22.76
N ARG A 9 29.33 -0.50 -23.86
CA ARG A 9 28.32 0.56 -23.95
C ARG A 9 26.89 0.00 -24.01
N GLN A 10 26.68 -1.10 -24.71
CA GLN A 10 25.37 -1.77 -24.77
C GLN A 10 24.98 -2.35 -23.40
N ASP A 11 25.91 -2.96 -22.69
CA ASP A 11 25.70 -3.47 -21.35
C ASP A 11 25.34 -2.35 -20.36
N LEU A 12 26.01 -1.20 -20.46
CA LEU A 12 25.74 -0.03 -19.64
C LEU A 12 24.34 0.56 -19.89
N ASP A 13 23.90 0.57 -21.15
CA ASP A 13 22.55 1.03 -21.52
C ASP A 13 21.46 0.05 -21.05
N LEU A 14 21.72 -1.25 -21.07
CA LEU A 14 20.82 -2.27 -20.52
C LEU A 14 20.67 -2.11 -19.00
N VAL A 15 21.78 -1.92 -18.28
CA VAL A 15 21.76 -1.67 -16.82
C VAL A 15 20.98 -0.41 -16.49
N LYS A 16 21.23 0.70 -17.20
CA LYS A 16 20.48 1.95 -17.01
C LYS A 16 18.98 1.84 -17.32
N ARG A 17 18.61 1.01 -18.29
CA ARG A 17 17.19 0.72 -18.57
C ARG A 17 16.57 -0.12 -17.45
N ALA A 18 17.27 -1.15 -16.99
CA ALA A 18 16.82 -1.99 -15.88
C ALA A 18 16.66 -1.18 -14.57
N GLU A 19 17.60 -0.28 -14.26
CA GLU A 19 17.50 0.63 -13.14
C GLU A 19 16.31 1.58 -13.25
N ARG A 20 16.04 2.15 -14.43
CA ARG A 20 14.87 3.02 -14.65
C ARG A 20 13.57 2.28 -14.46
N VAL A 21 13.46 1.05 -14.94
CA VAL A 21 12.28 0.19 -14.75
C VAL A 21 12.11 -0.17 -13.28
N ALA A 22 13.18 -0.53 -12.58
CA ALA A 22 13.14 -0.83 -11.15
C ALA A 22 12.71 0.39 -10.30
N ARG A 23 13.20 1.59 -10.63
CA ARG A 23 12.79 2.85 -9.97
C ARG A 23 11.32 3.16 -10.20
N ARG A 24 10.83 3.00 -11.42
CA ARG A 24 9.42 3.21 -11.76
C ARG A 24 8.51 2.25 -11.00
N ASN A 25 8.87 0.97 -10.91
CA ASN A 25 8.17 -0.01 -10.11
C ASN A 25 8.14 0.35 -8.61
N SER A 26 9.20 0.99 -8.10
CA SER A 26 9.26 1.47 -6.72
C SER A 26 8.26 2.60 -6.44
N ILE A 27 8.08 3.54 -7.38
CA ILE A 27 7.10 4.63 -7.28
C ILE A 27 5.68 4.07 -7.24
N ASP A 28 5.37 3.12 -8.12
CA ASP A 28 4.05 2.53 -8.24
C ASP A 28 3.68 1.71 -7.00
N ASN A 29 4.64 0.98 -6.41
CA ASN A 29 4.46 0.28 -5.14
C ASN A 29 4.19 1.25 -3.98
N GLY A 30 4.84 2.41 -3.95
CA GLY A 30 4.57 3.46 -2.98
C GLY A 30 3.15 4.00 -3.08
N ALA A 31 2.65 4.26 -4.27
CA ALA A 31 1.28 4.70 -4.52
C ALA A 31 0.24 3.68 -4.02
N PHE A 32 0.48 2.39 -4.26
CA PHE A 32 -0.37 1.31 -3.77
C PHE A 32 -0.52 1.35 -2.23
N TYR A 33 0.58 1.42 -1.50
CA TYR A 33 0.56 1.48 -0.05
C TYR A 33 -0.15 2.74 0.47
N LEU A 34 0.03 3.89 -0.18
CA LEU A 34 -0.63 5.13 0.18
C LEU A 34 -2.14 5.05 -0.03
N VAL A 35 -2.60 4.55 -1.18
CA VAL A 35 -4.03 4.41 -1.49
C VAL A 35 -4.71 3.48 -0.49
N TRP A 36 -4.15 2.31 -0.21
CA TRP A 36 -4.73 1.38 0.76
C TRP A 36 -4.66 1.91 2.19
N GLY A 37 -3.57 2.56 2.58
CA GLY A 37 -3.45 3.17 3.90
C GLY A 37 -4.51 4.25 4.13
N ILE A 38 -4.70 5.15 3.18
CA ILE A 38 -5.73 6.19 3.23
C ILE A 38 -7.14 5.57 3.22
N ALA A 39 -7.40 4.59 2.36
CA ALA A 39 -8.69 3.91 2.28
C ALA A 39 -9.09 3.27 3.62
N ILE A 40 -8.13 2.68 4.34
CA ILE A 40 -8.38 2.08 5.66
C ILE A 40 -8.67 3.13 6.72
N VAL A 41 -7.88 4.19 6.78
CA VAL A 41 -8.11 5.29 7.73
C VAL A 41 -9.47 5.92 7.51
N VAL A 42 -9.78 6.29 6.28
CA VAL A 42 -11.07 6.91 5.93
C VAL A 42 -12.21 5.92 6.15
N GLY A 43 -12.08 4.70 5.67
CA GLY A 43 -13.12 3.69 5.77
C GLY A 43 -13.49 3.34 7.21
N LEU A 44 -12.52 3.19 8.10
CA LEU A 44 -12.78 2.93 9.51
C LEU A 44 -13.31 4.16 10.27
N SER A 45 -12.85 5.36 9.90
CA SER A 45 -13.37 6.60 10.49
C SER A 45 -14.88 6.81 10.23
N LEU A 46 -15.40 6.24 9.15
CA LEU A 46 -16.82 6.30 8.84
C LEU A 46 -17.69 5.60 9.90
N PHE A 47 -17.16 4.57 10.59
CA PHE A 47 -17.87 3.88 11.65
C PHE A 47 -18.02 4.72 12.93
N ASP A 48 -17.19 5.74 13.11
CA ASP A 48 -17.33 6.70 14.20
C ASP A 48 -18.32 7.82 13.86
N LEU A 49 -18.50 8.12 12.56
CA LEU A 49 -19.28 9.27 12.09
C LEU A 49 -20.73 8.90 11.70
N PHE A 50 -20.95 7.69 11.22
CA PHE A 50 -22.22 7.27 10.65
C PHE A 50 -22.80 6.05 11.37
N THR A 51 -24.12 5.83 11.19
CA THR A 51 -24.76 4.59 11.64
C THR A 51 -24.13 3.38 10.96
N ASN A 52 -24.09 2.24 11.66
CA ASN A 52 -23.39 1.03 11.21
C ASN A 52 -23.69 0.64 9.75
N TRP A 53 -24.96 0.72 9.31
CA TRP A 53 -25.34 0.34 7.94
C TRP A 53 -24.77 1.28 6.88
N VAL A 54 -24.84 2.59 7.12
CA VAL A 54 -24.30 3.60 6.19
C VAL A 54 -22.78 3.48 6.14
N ALA A 55 -22.12 3.31 7.28
CA ALA A 55 -20.69 3.11 7.36
C ALA A 55 -20.23 1.87 6.58
N ILE A 56 -20.95 0.74 6.73
CA ILE A 56 -20.62 -0.50 5.99
C ILE A 56 -20.73 -0.28 4.49
N VAL A 57 -21.80 0.33 4.01
CA VAL A 57 -22.00 0.58 2.57
C VAL A 57 -20.90 1.48 2.02
N LEU A 58 -20.60 2.59 2.70
CA LEU A 58 -19.55 3.52 2.28
C LEU A 58 -18.17 2.85 2.32
N TRP A 59 -17.89 2.06 3.35
CA TRP A 59 -16.64 1.31 3.44
C TRP A 59 -16.49 0.29 2.29
N MET A 60 -17.57 -0.43 1.96
CA MET A 60 -17.56 -1.34 0.81
C MET A 60 -17.29 -0.63 -0.52
N VAL A 61 -17.86 0.57 -0.72
CA VAL A 61 -17.62 1.38 -1.92
C VAL A 61 -16.14 1.79 -1.99
N ILE A 62 -15.56 2.25 -0.88
CA ILE A 62 -14.14 2.63 -0.82
C ILE A 62 -13.24 1.42 -1.07
N ALA A 63 -13.51 0.29 -0.43
CA ALA A 63 -12.75 -0.94 -0.61
C ALA A 63 -12.84 -1.46 -2.06
N PHE A 64 -14.03 -1.40 -2.66
CA PHE A 64 -14.23 -1.76 -4.06
C PHE A 64 -13.45 -0.84 -5.00
N ALA A 65 -13.53 0.47 -4.80
CA ALA A 65 -12.79 1.45 -5.60
C ALA A 65 -11.27 1.24 -5.48
N ALA A 66 -10.75 1.01 -4.28
CA ALA A 66 -9.34 0.72 -4.06
C ALA A 66 -8.91 -0.61 -4.73
N THR A 67 -9.78 -1.63 -4.69
CA THR A 67 -9.51 -2.92 -5.36
C THR A 67 -9.50 -2.76 -6.88
N VAL A 68 -10.48 -2.08 -7.45
CA VAL A 68 -10.54 -1.82 -8.90
C VAL A 68 -9.29 -1.05 -9.34
N TRP A 69 -8.93 -0.01 -8.60
CA TRP A 69 -7.71 0.75 -8.90
C TRP A 69 -6.47 -0.14 -8.84
N THR A 70 -6.34 -1.00 -7.82
CA THR A 70 -5.23 -1.95 -7.69
C THR A 70 -5.14 -2.91 -8.87
N VAL A 71 -6.29 -3.46 -9.31
CA VAL A 71 -6.33 -4.39 -10.45
C VAL A 71 -5.94 -3.68 -11.75
N LEU A 72 -6.40 -2.45 -11.95
CA LEU A 72 -6.04 -1.65 -13.13
C LEU A 72 -4.56 -1.28 -13.12
N ASP A 73 -4.02 -0.93 -11.95
CA ASP A 73 -2.60 -0.62 -11.80
C ASP A 73 -1.72 -1.87 -12.00
N ALA A 74 -2.10 -3.00 -11.42
CA ALA A 74 -1.41 -4.28 -11.59
C ALA A 74 -1.32 -4.74 -13.05
N ARG A 75 -2.32 -4.41 -13.88
CA ARG A 75 -2.29 -4.73 -15.32
C ARG A 75 -1.22 -3.95 -16.08
N ARG A 76 -0.79 -2.80 -15.57
CA ARG A 76 0.28 -2.00 -16.17
C ARG A 76 1.67 -2.57 -15.91
N TYR A 77 1.82 -3.41 -14.87
CA TYR A 77 3.09 -3.94 -14.39
C TYR A 77 3.03 -5.45 -14.19
N PRO A 78 3.34 -6.26 -15.21
CA PRO A 78 3.18 -7.72 -15.17
C PRO A 78 4.14 -8.44 -14.22
N VAL A 79 5.16 -7.77 -13.70
CA VAL A 79 6.16 -8.38 -12.81
C VAL A 79 6.07 -7.76 -11.42
N GLN A 80 5.28 -8.37 -10.53
CA GLN A 80 5.30 -8.02 -9.12
C GLN A 80 6.32 -8.88 -8.37
N PRO A 81 7.21 -8.29 -7.57
CA PRO A 81 8.15 -9.07 -6.78
C PRO A 81 7.40 -9.91 -5.73
N ARG A 82 7.75 -11.20 -5.59
CA ARG A 82 7.17 -12.12 -4.59
C ARG A 82 7.20 -11.57 -3.16
N ARG A 83 8.14 -10.69 -2.83
CA ARG A 83 8.26 -10.00 -1.54
C ARG A 83 7.04 -9.13 -1.21
N PHE A 84 6.39 -8.57 -2.22
CA PHE A 84 5.19 -7.76 -2.05
C PHE A 84 4.04 -8.57 -1.43
N PHE A 85 3.82 -9.79 -1.89
CA PHE A 85 2.76 -10.67 -1.39
C PHE A 85 2.96 -11.05 0.08
N ASN A 86 4.19 -11.34 0.48
CA ASN A 86 4.50 -11.66 1.88
C ASN A 86 4.26 -10.48 2.81
N HIS A 87 4.69 -9.28 2.44
CA HIS A 87 4.44 -8.07 3.25
C HIS A 87 2.96 -7.77 3.38
N PHE A 88 2.17 -7.98 2.32
CA PHE A 88 0.74 -7.77 2.33
C PHE A 88 0.01 -8.75 3.24
N ILE A 89 0.40 -10.03 3.25
CA ILE A 89 -0.16 -11.05 4.12
C ILE A 89 0.13 -10.71 5.60
N TRP A 90 1.38 -10.40 5.95
CA TRP A 90 1.74 -10.01 7.31
C TRP A 90 1.03 -8.75 7.78
N TRP A 91 0.89 -7.77 6.90
CA TRP A 91 0.10 -6.59 7.20
C TRP A 91 -1.40 -6.91 7.40
N GLY A 92 -1.97 -7.82 6.63
CA GLY A 92 -3.33 -8.30 6.81
C GLY A 92 -3.56 -8.93 8.19
N PHE A 93 -2.63 -9.76 8.66
CA PHE A 93 -2.66 -10.32 10.01
C PHE A 93 -2.54 -9.23 11.09
N TYR A 94 -1.63 -8.29 10.91
CA TYR A 94 -1.46 -7.15 11.80
C TYR A 94 -2.75 -6.30 11.88
N TYR A 95 -3.36 -5.98 10.75
CA TYR A 95 -4.62 -5.27 10.67
C TYR A 95 -5.75 -6.01 11.39
N ALA A 96 -5.90 -7.30 11.12
CA ALA A 96 -6.90 -8.13 11.78
C ALA A 96 -6.69 -8.18 13.30
N ALA A 97 -5.45 -8.33 13.76
CA ALA A 97 -5.12 -8.36 15.18
C ALA A 97 -5.46 -7.03 15.88
N ILE A 98 -5.14 -5.89 15.28
CA ILE A 98 -5.47 -4.57 15.85
C ILE A 98 -6.97 -4.33 15.84
N LEU A 99 -7.68 -4.71 14.77
CA LEU A 99 -9.13 -4.55 14.68
C LEU A 99 -9.85 -5.39 15.76
N ILE A 100 -9.50 -6.68 15.84
CA ILE A 100 -10.10 -7.60 16.81
C ILE A 100 -9.72 -7.18 18.23
N GLY A 101 -8.44 -6.90 18.47
CA GLY A 101 -7.95 -6.45 19.79
C GLY A 101 -8.61 -5.13 20.23
N GLY A 102 -8.73 -4.16 19.33
CA GLY A 102 -9.39 -2.89 19.62
C GLY A 102 -10.86 -3.05 20.00
N VAL A 103 -11.60 -3.86 19.25
CA VAL A 103 -13.02 -4.13 19.55
C VAL A 103 -13.21 -4.91 20.85
N LEU A 104 -12.33 -5.88 21.14
CA LEU A 104 -12.43 -6.69 22.37
C LEU A 104 -12.00 -5.93 23.62
N LEU A 105 -10.96 -5.09 23.52
CA LEU A 105 -10.44 -4.33 24.66
C LEU A 105 -11.34 -3.13 25.03
N PHE A 106 -12.10 -2.62 24.06
CA PHE A 106 -12.98 -1.46 24.27
C PHE A 106 -14.45 -1.78 23.95
N PRO A 107 -15.12 -2.63 24.73
CA PRO A 107 -16.52 -3.00 24.48
C PRO A 107 -17.47 -1.82 24.60
N SER A 108 -17.12 -0.78 25.36
CA SER A 108 -17.89 0.46 25.52
C SER A 108 -17.85 1.38 24.29
N ARG A 109 -17.06 1.06 23.27
CA ARG A 109 -16.88 1.83 22.03
C ARG A 109 -16.72 3.33 22.29
N PRO A 110 -15.57 3.76 22.85
CA PRO A 110 -15.33 5.18 23.06
C PRO A 110 -15.35 5.93 21.71
N PRO A 111 -15.68 7.25 21.71
CA PRO A 111 -15.67 8.04 20.51
C PRO A 111 -14.29 7.98 19.83
N PHE A 112 -14.28 7.94 18.50
CA PHE A 112 -13.06 7.84 17.68
C PHE A 112 -12.27 6.52 17.81
N LEU A 113 -12.87 5.46 18.35
CA LEU A 113 -12.22 4.15 18.45
C LEU A 113 -11.81 3.61 17.09
N PHE A 114 -12.74 3.61 16.13
CA PHE A 114 -12.47 3.07 14.79
C PHE A 114 -11.47 3.94 14.01
N THR A 115 -11.49 5.24 14.20
CA THR A 115 -10.47 6.14 13.64
C THR A 115 -9.08 5.82 14.20
N ALA A 116 -8.95 5.60 15.50
CA ALA A 116 -7.69 5.22 16.13
C ALA A 116 -7.20 3.85 15.64
N ILE A 117 -8.09 2.87 15.53
CA ILE A 117 -7.78 1.54 14.95
C ILE A 117 -7.32 1.70 13.50
N GLY A 118 -7.98 2.53 12.70
CA GLY A 118 -7.62 2.80 11.32
C GLY A 118 -6.22 3.39 11.18
N VAL A 119 -5.90 4.40 11.98
CA VAL A 119 -4.58 5.05 11.98
C VAL A 119 -3.48 4.06 12.41
N LEU A 120 -3.69 3.31 13.49
CA LEU A 120 -2.72 2.31 13.96
C LEU A 120 -2.50 1.19 12.94
N SER A 121 -3.57 0.71 12.31
CA SER A 121 -3.48 -0.35 11.30
C SER A 121 -2.82 0.11 10.01
N ALA A 122 -3.08 1.35 9.60
CA ALA A 122 -2.54 1.91 8.36
C ALA A 122 -1.12 2.48 8.52
N ALA A 123 -0.69 2.80 9.75
CA ALA A 123 0.60 3.43 10.00
C ALA A 123 1.79 2.70 9.33
N PRO A 124 1.96 1.37 9.44
CA PRO A 124 3.09 0.68 8.81
C PRO A 124 3.11 0.83 7.29
N ILE A 125 1.96 0.67 6.64
CA ILE A 125 1.88 0.76 5.18
C ILE A 125 2.02 2.19 4.68
N LEU A 126 1.50 3.17 5.41
CA LEU A 126 1.68 4.58 5.09
C LEU A 126 3.16 5.00 5.21
N ILE A 127 3.84 4.56 6.26
CA ILE A 127 5.28 4.83 6.43
C ILE A 127 6.09 4.22 5.28
N ILE A 128 5.81 2.96 4.92
CA ILE A 128 6.48 2.30 3.79
C ILE A 128 6.18 3.05 2.49
N GLY A 129 4.92 3.40 2.25
CA GLY A 129 4.49 4.12 1.05
C GLY A 129 5.18 5.47 0.91
N VAL A 130 5.22 6.27 1.98
CA VAL A 130 5.89 7.58 1.99
C VAL A 130 7.40 7.42 1.77
N ARG A 131 8.06 6.47 2.45
CA ARG A 131 9.50 6.23 2.27
C ARG A 131 9.85 5.84 0.85
N GLN A 132 9.06 4.98 0.22
CA GLN A 132 9.27 4.58 -1.17
C GLN A 132 9.05 5.75 -2.12
N TRP A 133 8.01 6.54 -1.89
CA TRP A 133 7.70 7.70 -2.71
C TRP A 133 8.78 8.80 -2.62
N LEU A 134 9.30 9.06 -1.42
CA LEU A 134 10.41 10.01 -1.22
C LEU A 134 11.69 9.54 -1.91
N ARG A 135 12.06 8.26 -1.73
CA ARG A 135 13.25 7.69 -2.41
C ARG A 135 13.17 7.78 -3.92
N ALA A 136 11.97 7.66 -4.47
CA ALA A 136 11.75 7.78 -5.90
C ALA A 136 11.92 9.21 -6.41
N ARG A 137 11.67 10.23 -5.57
CA ARG A 137 11.88 11.63 -5.92
C ARG A 137 13.33 12.08 -5.83
N GLU A 138 14.11 11.50 -4.92
CA GLU A 138 15.54 11.81 -4.75
C GLU A 138 16.43 11.16 -5.83
N ALA A 139 15.89 10.25 -6.56
CA ALA A 139 16.55 9.53 -7.66
C ALA A 139 16.17 10.08 -9.02
#